data_76320854ee24fde2ab0130f20ea93219
#
_entry.id   76320854ee24fde2ab0130f20ea93219
#
_cell.length_a   1.000
_cell.length_b   1.000
_cell.length_c   1.000
_cell.angle_alpha   90.00
_cell.angle_beta   90.00
_cell.angle_gamma   90.00
#
_symmetry.space_group_name_H-M   'P 1'
#
loop_
_entity.id
_entity.type
_entity.pdbx_description
1 polymer ?
#
loop_
_entity_poly.entity_id
_entity_poly.type
_entity_poly.pdbx_seq_one_letter_code
_entity_poly.pdbx_strand_id
1 'polypeptide(L)'
;MVDETSLTDADRCAVPVAVGTSHVAFISTEEHASGNHPSVSLRFITETGELPACGHGTVAALAVLARRAGTRQYEAVLRSGGRTFLGRADGGADRYTAVFDPGPVELRTPPTADYEPILSALGIDMREASARCRIASVGRQRMLVQVSDRTVLADLAPDMIRLREACDRRDLLGCFVYTTPSRDGRAAARMFAPSIGVPEDIANANSTACLAAHLAGRGFSALDVDMGDSLGVPSTIAATTRPGPEGPLVRVGGVATITTDISLV
;
A
#
# COMPACT_ATOMS: atom_id res chain seq x y z
N MET A 1 12.52 4.65 -12.81
CA MET A 1 13.32 5.08 -11.67
C MET A 1 14.43 5.95 -12.19
N VAL A 2 14.62 7.14 -11.64
CA VAL A 2 15.50 8.17 -12.20
C VAL A 2 16.49 8.60 -11.12
N ASP A 3 17.74 8.83 -11.52
CA ASP A 3 18.79 9.38 -10.65
C ASP A 3 18.60 10.91 -10.57
N GLU A 4 18.64 11.49 -9.37
CA GLU A 4 17.95 12.74 -9.01
C GLU A 4 18.75 14.04 -9.19
N THR A 5 19.91 14.02 -9.80
CA THR A 5 20.90 15.09 -9.61
C THR A 5 20.63 16.47 -10.24
N SER A 6 19.61 16.67 -11.10
CA SER A 6 19.38 17.98 -11.74
C SER A 6 17.95 18.30 -12.21
N LEU A 7 16.94 17.49 -11.87
CA LEU A 7 15.57 17.71 -12.36
C LEU A 7 14.80 18.72 -11.49
N THR A 8 14.09 19.64 -12.12
CA THR A 8 13.08 20.48 -11.44
C THR A 8 11.85 19.63 -11.07
N ASP A 9 10.97 20.12 -10.21
CA ASP A 9 9.72 19.40 -9.89
C ASP A 9 8.79 19.29 -11.11
N ALA A 10 8.83 20.27 -12.02
CA ALA A 10 8.10 20.21 -13.29
C ALA A 10 8.64 19.09 -14.20
N ASP A 11 9.97 18.94 -14.29
CA ASP A 11 10.59 17.83 -15.06
C ASP A 11 10.22 16.48 -14.46
N ARG A 12 10.25 16.38 -13.12
CA ARG A 12 9.85 15.15 -12.43
C ARG A 12 8.39 14.74 -12.71
N CYS A 13 7.46 15.70 -12.73
CA CYS A 13 6.06 15.45 -13.05
C CYS A 13 5.84 15.04 -14.51
N ALA A 14 6.73 15.41 -15.42
CA ALA A 14 6.65 15.01 -16.83
C ALA A 14 7.09 13.55 -17.05
N VAL A 15 7.94 12.99 -16.19
CA VAL A 15 8.49 11.62 -16.36
C VAL A 15 7.40 10.55 -16.37
N PRO A 16 6.43 10.48 -15.44
CA PRO A 16 5.36 9.48 -15.47
C PRO A 16 4.61 9.46 -16.81
N VAL A 17 4.30 10.64 -17.36
CA VAL A 17 3.63 10.78 -18.67
C VAL A 17 4.52 10.25 -19.79
N ALA A 18 5.79 10.64 -19.81
CA ALA A 18 6.74 10.24 -20.86
C ALA A 18 6.96 8.71 -20.91
N VAL A 19 6.92 8.03 -19.77
CA VAL A 19 7.10 6.58 -19.68
C VAL A 19 5.78 5.78 -19.65
N GLY A 20 4.64 6.47 -19.70
CA GLY A 20 3.31 5.83 -19.74
C GLY A 20 2.93 5.11 -18.45
N THR A 21 3.31 5.66 -17.30
CA THR A 21 2.96 5.11 -15.97
C THR A 21 2.23 6.13 -15.11
N SER A 22 1.46 5.67 -14.13
CA SER A 22 0.74 6.55 -13.21
C SER A 22 1.66 7.34 -12.25
N HIS A 23 2.84 6.79 -11.93
CA HIS A 23 3.81 7.44 -11.06
C HIS A 23 5.20 6.81 -11.20
N VAL A 24 6.21 7.55 -10.74
CA VAL A 24 7.63 7.15 -10.78
C VAL A 24 8.23 7.30 -9.39
N ALA A 25 9.05 6.35 -8.98
CA ALA A 25 9.88 6.46 -7.78
C ALA A 25 11.25 7.06 -8.15
N PHE A 26 11.54 8.22 -7.62
CA PHE A 26 12.87 8.83 -7.66
C PHE A 26 13.67 8.35 -6.46
N ILE A 27 14.93 7.97 -6.70
CA ILE A 27 15.83 7.41 -5.69
C ILE A 27 17.07 8.26 -5.58
N SER A 28 17.37 8.69 -4.36
CA SER A 28 18.62 9.35 -4.01
C SER A 28 19.32 8.56 -2.89
N THR A 29 20.58 8.24 -3.09
CA THR A 29 21.40 7.55 -2.08
C THR A 29 22.31 8.56 -1.38
N GLU A 30 22.28 8.57 -0.05
CA GLU A 30 23.18 9.40 0.76
C GLU A 30 24.51 8.66 0.97
N GLU A 31 25.62 9.28 0.58
CA GLU A 31 26.98 8.69 0.71
C GLU A 31 27.45 8.52 2.17
N HIS A 32 26.79 9.17 3.13
CA HIS A 32 27.21 9.19 4.54
C HIS A 32 26.08 8.68 5.46
N ALA A 33 25.76 7.40 5.38
CA ALA A 33 24.87 6.78 6.37
C ALA A 33 25.65 6.45 7.64
N SER A 34 25.27 7.06 8.77
CA SER A 34 25.76 6.71 10.10
C SER A 34 25.13 5.39 10.57
N GLY A 35 25.48 4.25 9.95
CA GLY A 35 24.88 2.96 10.30
C GLY A 35 25.33 1.81 9.40
N ASN A 36 24.89 0.59 9.74
CA ASN A 36 25.24 -0.64 8.99
C ASN A 36 24.51 -0.80 7.65
N HIS A 37 23.53 0.07 7.36
CA HIS A 37 22.72 0.00 6.13
C HIS A 37 22.79 1.32 5.37
N PRO A 38 22.79 1.30 4.03
CA PRO A 38 22.69 2.50 3.21
C PRO A 38 21.40 3.29 3.53
N SER A 39 21.49 4.61 3.48
CA SER A 39 20.34 5.51 3.61
C SER A 39 19.89 5.93 2.23
N VAL A 40 18.59 5.77 1.95
CA VAL A 40 18.00 6.02 0.64
C VAL A 40 16.76 6.87 0.78
N SER A 41 16.72 7.99 0.06
CA SER A 41 15.54 8.83 -0.06
C SER A 41 14.67 8.39 -1.24
N LEU A 42 13.36 8.28 -1.01
CA LEU A 42 12.38 7.92 -2.02
C LEU A 42 11.35 9.05 -2.15
N ARG A 43 11.15 9.51 -3.38
CA ARG A 43 10.06 10.42 -3.73
C ARG A 43 9.18 9.74 -4.79
N PHE A 44 7.87 9.80 -4.62
CA PHE A 44 6.91 9.20 -5.55
C PHE A 44 6.15 10.31 -6.26
N ILE A 45 6.40 10.46 -7.54
CA ILE A 45 5.89 11.58 -8.33
C ILE A 45 4.86 11.08 -9.36
N THR A 46 3.72 11.76 -9.41
CA THR A 46 2.68 11.63 -10.45
C THR A 46 2.77 12.82 -11.40
N GLU A 47 1.97 12.85 -12.46
CA GLU A 47 1.85 14.03 -13.34
C GLU A 47 1.36 15.29 -12.60
N THR A 48 0.65 15.13 -11.48
CA THR A 48 0.03 16.24 -10.73
C THR A 48 0.76 16.60 -9.44
N GLY A 49 1.84 15.88 -9.08
CA GLY A 49 2.63 16.17 -7.88
C GLY A 49 3.12 14.95 -7.14
N GLU A 50 3.66 15.19 -5.94
CA GLU A 50 4.28 14.17 -5.10
C GLU A 50 3.26 13.44 -4.22
N LEU A 51 3.36 12.11 -4.17
CA LEU A 51 2.64 11.25 -3.22
C LEU A 51 3.46 11.11 -1.93
N PRO A 52 2.84 11.25 -0.76
CA PRO A 52 3.54 11.14 0.52
C PRO A 52 4.03 9.71 0.81
N ALA A 53 3.44 8.70 0.17
CA ALA A 53 3.83 7.29 0.30
C ALA A 53 3.29 6.48 -0.88
N CYS A 54 4.07 5.46 -1.29
CA CYS A 54 3.65 4.51 -2.32
C CYS A 54 4.25 3.13 -2.01
N GLY A 55 3.41 2.18 -1.60
CA GLY A 55 3.87 0.85 -1.19
C GLY A 55 4.48 0.04 -2.32
N HIS A 56 3.79 -0.07 -3.46
CA HIS A 56 4.32 -0.80 -4.62
C HIS A 56 5.53 -0.09 -5.25
N GLY A 57 5.58 1.24 -5.21
CA GLY A 57 6.78 2.00 -5.58
C GLY A 57 7.97 1.71 -4.67
N THR A 58 7.73 1.54 -3.36
CA THR A 58 8.77 1.13 -2.39
C THR A 58 9.31 -0.26 -2.70
N VAL A 59 8.43 -1.23 -2.99
CA VAL A 59 8.81 -2.60 -3.38
C VAL A 59 9.65 -2.59 -4.66
N ALA A 60 9.22 -1.84 -5.67
CA ALA A 60 9.96 -1.68 -6.93
C ALA A 60 11.34 -1.02 -6.71
N ALA A 61 11.39 0.03 -5.88
CA ALA A 61 12.65 0.72 -5.56
C ALA A 61 13.64 -0.21 -4.87
N LEU A 62 13.21 -0.99 -3.88
CA LEU A 62 14.05 -1.98 -3.20
C LEU A 62 14.60 -3.04 -4.15
N ALA A 63 13.77 -3.54 -5.09
CA ALA A 63 14.20 -4.51 -6.10
C ALA A 63 15.34 -3.95 -6.97
N VAL A 64 15.19 -2.70 -7.42
CA VAL A 64 16.22 -2.08 -8.26
C VAL A 64 17.48 -1.74 -7.47
N LEU A 65 17.37 -1.30 -6.23
CA LEU A 65 18.53 -1.07 -5.35
C LEU A 65 19.31 -2.36 -5.14
N ALA A 66 18.61 -3.49 -4.87
CA ALA A 66 19.25 -4.80 -4.75
C ALA A 66 19.99 -5.22 -6.03
N ARG A 67 19.36 -5.02 -7.21
CA ARG A 67 20.00 -5.29 -8.51
C ARG A 67 21.24 -4.41 -8.72
N ARG A 68 21.15 -3.12 -8.44
CA ARG A 68 22.28 -2.19 -8.57
C ARG A 68 23.45 -2.54 -7.64
N ALA A 69 23.14 -2.99 -6.42
CA ALA A 69 24.15 -3.43 -5.47
C ALA A 69 24.77 -4.78 -5.84
N GLY A 70 24.22 -5.51 -6.80
CA GLY A 70 24.71 -6.82 -7.23
C GLY A 70 24.59 -7.90 -6.14
N THR A 71 23.67 -7.71 -5.18
CA THR A 71 23.53 -8.60 -4.02
C THR A 71 22.18 -9.33 -4.07
N ARG A 72 22.18 -10.59 -3.58
CA ARG A 72 20.93 -11.35 -3.44
C ARG A 72 20.07 -10.87 -2.27
N GLN A 73 20.70 -10.31 -1.26
CA GLN A 73 20.05 -9.73 -0.08
C GLN A 73 20.49 -8.28 0.05
N TYR A 74 19.53 -7.40 0.13
CA TYR A 74 19.74 -5.95 0.26
C TYR A 74 18.87 -5.41 1.37
N GLU A 75 19.46 -4.62 2.26
CA GLU A 75 18.75 -3.91 3.32
C GLU A 75 19.14 -2.43 3.28
N ALA A 76 18.16 -1.55 3.49
CA ALA A 76 18.35 -0.12 3.51
C ALA A 76 17.43 0.57 4.51
N VAL A 77 17.88 1.70 5.02
CA VAL A 77 17.07 2.68 5.71
C VAL A 77 16.45 3.57 4.64
N LEU A 78 15.13 3.53 4.51
CA LEU A 78 14.38 4.29 3.52
C LEU A 78 13.78 5.53 4.18
N ARG A 79 13.80 6.66 3.45
CA ARG A 79 13.16 7.92 3.84
C ARG A 79 12.16 8.32 2.77
N SER A 80 10.90 8.55 3.16
CA SER A 80 9.86 9.03 2.26
C SER A 80 8.74 9.72 3.04
N GLY A 81 8.23 10.83 2.55
CA GLY A 81 7.12 11.56 3.16
C GLY A 81 7.36 11.95 4.63
N GLY A 82 8.60 12.32 4.98
CA GLY A 82 9.00 12.66 6.35
C GLY A 82 9.16 11.47 7.31
N ARG A 83 9.06 10.23 6.80
CA ARG A 83 9.17 8.99 7.57
C ARG A 83 10.47 8.26 7.26
N THR A 84 11.00 7.55 8.27
CA THR A 84 12.17 6.68 8.13
C THR A 84 11.76 5.26 8.52
N PHE A 85 12.10 4.27 7.69
CA PHE A 85 11.73 2.87 7.89
C PHE A 85 12.74 1.93 7.24
N LEU A 86 12.75 0.68 7.70
CA LEU A 86 13.62 -0.37 7.12
C LEU A 86 12.93 -1.03 5.94
N GLY A 87 13.70 -1.25 4.87
CA GLY A 87 13.30 -2.04 3.73
C GLY A 87 14.34 -3.11 3.42
N ARG A 88 13.86 -4.24 2.91
CA ARG A 88 14.68 -5.38 2.51
C ARG A 88 14.21 -5.94 1.18
N ALA A 89 15.15 -6.39 0.35
CA ALA A 89 14.87 -7.18 -0.85
C ALA A 89 15.72 -8.44 -0.87
N ASP A 90 15.10 -9.53 -1.28
CA ASP A 90 15.74 -10.83 -1.50
C ASP A 90 15.41 -11.31 -2.92
N GLY A 91 16.41 -11.77 -3.67
CA GLY A 91 16.18 -12.26 -5.01
C GLY A 91 17.43 -12.33 -5.87
N GLY A 92 17.24 -12.30 -7.17
CA GLY A 92 18.34 -12.31 -8.14
C GLY A 92 17.85 -12.25 -9.56
N ALA A 93 18.76 -12.00 -10.49
CA ALA A 93 18.46 -11.62 -11.86
C ALA A 93 17.49 -10.42 -11.89
N ASP A 94 16.28 -10.61 -12.36
CA ASP A 94 15.31 -9.52 -12.50
C ASP A 94 14.08 -9.67 -11.58
N ARG A 95 14.07 -10.67 -10.66
CA ARG A 95 12.92 -10.93 -9.77
C ARG A 95 13.34 -10.88 -8.31
N TYR A 96 12.67 -10.01 -7.55
CA TYR A 96 12.95 -9.76 -6.15
C TYR A 96 11.67 -9.78 -5.32
N THR A 97 11.73 -10.41 -4.14
CA THR A 97 10.74 -10.21 -3.09
C THR A 97 11.23 -9.09 -2.21
N ALA A 98 10.44 -8.04 -2.07
CA ALA A 98 10.81 -6.90 -1.25
C ALA A 98 9.74 -6.61 -0.20
N VAL A 99 10.18 -6.29 1.01
CA VAL A 99 9.34 -5.99 2.17
C VAL A 99 9.86 -4.75 2.89
N PHE A 100 8.94 -4.02 3.51
CA PHE A 100 9.28 -2.86 4.33
C PHE A 100 8.41 -2.78 5.57
N ASP A 101 8.84 -2.00 6.56
CA ASP A 101 8.09 -1.70 7.76
C ASP A 101 7.20 -0.47 7.51
N PRO A 102 5.88 -0.60 7.46
CA PRO A 102 4.98 0.52 7.24
C PRO A 102 4.84 1.43 8.48
N GLY A 103 5.41 1.04 9.62
CA GLY A 103 5.29 1.69 10.92
C GLY A 103 4.10 1.18 11.74
N PRO A 104 3.84 1.82 12.89
CA PRO A 104 2.79 1.41 13.81
C PRO A 104 1.41 1.51 13.16
N VAL A 105 0.58 0.52 13.46
CA VAL A 105 -0.82 0.47 13.00
C VAL A 105 -1.73 0.77 14.18
N GLU A 106 -2.55 1.80 14.03
CA GLU A 106 -3.62 2.12 14.97
C GLU A 106 -4.92 1.45 14.52
N LEU A 107 -5.67 0.90 15.47
CA LEU A 107 -6.94 0.22 15.23
C LEU A 107 -7.98 0.72 16.22
N ARG A 108 -9.18 1.07 15.72
CA ARG A 108 -10.34 1.39 16.58
C ARG A 108 -11.63 0.84 16.01
N THR A 109 -12.58 0.58 16.89
CA THR A 109 -13.95 0.24 16.50
C THR A 109 -14.72 1.52 16.22
N PRO A 110 -15.28 1.71 15.00
CA PRO A 110 -16.09 2.88 14.71
C PRO A 110 -17.48 2.78 15.38
N PRO A 111 -18.07 3.91 15.81
CA PRO A 111 -19.48 3.94 16.14
C PRO A 111 -20.36 3.74 14.89
N THR A 112 -21.62 3.32 15.09
CA THR A 112 -22.55 3.03 13.98
C THR A 112 -22.70 4.20 13.00
N ALA A 113 -22.79 5.42 13.53
CA ALA A 113 -22.92 6.64 12.72
C ALA A 113 -21.74 6.89 11.77
N ASP A 114 -20.59 6.27 12.01
CA ASP A 114 -19.40 6.43 11.16
C ASP A 114 -19.42 5.47 9.96
N TYR A 115 -19.88 4.23 10.13
CA TYR A 115 -19.82 3.23 9.07
C TYR A 115 -21.13 3.09 8.27
N GLU A 116 -22.30 3.46 8.84
CA GLU A 116 -23.58 3.34 8.15
C GLU A 116 -23.63 4.06 6.79
N PRO A 117 -23.25 5.35 6.66
CA PRO A 117 -23.25 6.02 5.36
C PRO A 117 -22.25 5.41 4.38
N ILE A 118 -21.13 4.87 4.90
CA ILE A 118 -20.11 4.22 4.09
C ILE A 118 -20.62 2.89 3.54
N LEU A 119 -21.21 2.03 4.38
CA LEU A 119 -21.79 0.76 3.92
C LEU A 119 -22.91 0.99 2.93
N SER A 120 -23.78 2.00 3.17
CA SER A 120 -24.82 2.38 2.23
C SER A 120 -24.26 2.80 0.86
N ALA A 121 -23.18 3.59 0.84
CA ALA A 121 -22.53 4.00 -0.40
C ALA A 121 -21.81 2.86 -1.13
N LEU A 122 -21.32 1.85 -0.38
CA LEU A 122 -20.72 0.61 -0.91
C LEU A 122 -21.79 -0.38 -1.43
N GLY A 123 -23.08 -0.19 -1.10
CA GLY A 123 -24.15 -1.14 -1.40
C GLY A 123 -24.12 -2.40 -0.52
N ILE A 124 -23.51 -2.32 0.68
CA ILE A 124 -23.35 -3.45 1.60
C ILE A 124 -24.44 -3.38 2.69
N ASP A 125 -25.10 -4.52 2.95
CA ASP A 125 -26.12 -4.62 3.99
C ASP A 125 -25.49 -4.40 5.39
N MET A 126 -26.11 -3.49 6.15
CA MET A 126 -25.71 -3.17 7.52
C MET A 126 -25.70 -4.37 8.46
N ARG A 127 -26.65 -5.29 8.28
CA ARG A 127 -26.78 -6.47 9.15
C ARG A 127 -25.62 -7.44 8.98
N GLU A 128 -25.03 -7.48 7.79
CA GLU A 128 -23.93 -8.39 7.45
C GLU A 128 -22.57 -7.83 7.86
N ALA A 129 -22.38 -6.51 7.79
CA ALA A 129 -21.08 -5.87 7.88
C ALA A 129 -20.83 -5.09 9.18
N SER A 130 -21.85 -4.70 9.95
CA SER A 130 -21.71 -3.78 11.10
C SER A 130 -20.71 -4.25 12.17
N ALA A 131 -20.70 -5.53 12.51
CA ALA A 131 -19.78 -6.11 13.49
C ALA A 131 -18.35 -6.31 12.96
N ARG A 132 -18.12 -6.06 11.67
CA ARG A 132 -16.89 -6.38 10.94
C ARG A 132 -16.17 -5.14 10.42
N CYS A 133 -16.64 -3.93 10.76
CA CYS A 133 -15.99 -2.68 10.41
C CYS A 133 -14.92 -2.33 11.45
N ARG A 134 -13.79 -1.79 10.96
CA ARG A 134 -12.72 -1.22 11.78
C ARG A 134 -12.21 0.05 11.11
N ILE A 135 -11.83 1.04 11.89
CA ILE A 135 -10.99 2.11 11.41
C ILE A 135 -9.55 1.76 11.74
N ALA A 136 -8.69 1.84 10.73
CA ALA A 136 -7.28 1.54 10.84
C ALA A 136 -6.43 2.66 10.23
N SER A 137 -5.23 2.88 10.76
CA SER A 137 -4.31 3.91 10.29
C SER A 137 -2.87 3.39 10.21
N VAL A 138 -2.23 3.72 9.12
CA VAL A 138 -0.79 3.88 8.96
C VAL A 138 -0.61 5.24 8.30
N GLY A 139 -0.47 6.29 9.12
CA GLY A 139 -0.56 7.69 8.67
C GLY A 139 -2.01 8.14 8.49
N ARG A 140 -2.66 7.92 7.33
CA ARG A 140 -4.07 8.28 7.11
C ARG A 140 -5.03 7.15 7.49
N GLN A 141 -6.17 7.53 8.07
CA GLN A 141 -7.22 6.59 8.48
C GLN A 141 -7.97 6.02 7.27
N ARG A 142 -8.42 4.77 7.38
CA ARG A 142 -9.29 4.08 6.42
C ARG A 142 -10.27 3.16 7.12
N MET A 143 -11.40 2.91 6.47
CA MET A 143 -12.35 1.92 6.95
C MET A 143 -11.98 0.55 6.38
N LEU A 144 -11.78 -0.46 7.23
CA LEU A 144 -11.71 -1.87 6.85
C LEU A 144 -13.14 -2.42 6.92
N VAL A 145 -13.61 -3.04 5.85
CA VAL A 145 -14.94 -3.64 5.74
C VAL A 145 -14.81 -5.08 5.27
N GLN A 146 -15.23 -6.03 6.09
CA GLN A 146 -15.20 -7.44 5.72
C GLN A 146 -16.49 -7.86 5.00
N VAL A 147 -16.34 -8.54 3.86
CA VAL A 147 -17.44 -9.21 3.12
C VAL A 147 -17.24 -10.73 3.16
N SER A 148 -18.28 -11.48 2.79
CA SER A 148 -18.28 -12.94 2.87
C SER A 148 -17.24 -13.59 1.96
N ASP A 149 -17.22 -13.23 0.69
CA ASP A 149 -16.49 -13.94 -0.35
C ASP A 149 -16.12 -13.03 -1.55
N ARG A 150 -15.42 -13.63 -2.54
CA ARG A 150 -14.94 -12.93 -3.74
C ARG A 150 -16.07 -12.48 -4.67
N THR A 151 -17.19 -13.17 -4.69
CA THR A 151 -18.33 -12.80 -5.56
C THR A 151 -18.93 -11.48 -5.07
N VAL A 152 -19.23 -11.40 -3.77
CA VAL A 152 -19.71 -10.15 -3.16
C VAL A 152 -18.72 -9.00 -3.37
N LEU A 153 -17.42 -9.28 -3.21
CA LEU A 153 -16.38 -8.27 -3.44
C LEU A 153 -16.34 -7.78 -4.90
N ALA A 154 -16.44 -8.70 -5.86
CA ALA A 154 -16.40 -8.38 -7.30
C ALA A 154 -17.62 -7.57 -7.75
N ASP A 155 -18.79 -7.89 -7.21
CA ASP A 155 -20.07 -7.27 -7.56
C ASP A 155 -20.24 -5.85 -6.97
N LEU A 156 -19.32 -5.40 -6.12
CA LEU A 156 -19.38 -4.05 -5.55
C LEU A 156 -19.29 -2.98 -6.64
N ALA A 157 -20.30 -2.11 -6.68
CA ALA A 157 -20.39 -0.93 -7.53
C ALA A 157 -20.71 0.31 -6.66
N PRO A 158 -19.72 0.86 -5.93
CA PRO A 158 -19.96 1.94 -4.99
C PRO A 158 -20.47 3.22 -5.67
N ASP A 159 -21.39 3.91 -5.00
CA ASP A 159 -21.69 5.31 -5.30
C ASP A 159 -20.49 6.17 -4.82
N MET A 160 -19.61 6.49 -5.75
CA MET A 160 -18.34 7.19 -5.45
C MET A 160 -18.55 8.59 -4.91
N ILE A 161 -19.62 9.28 -5.27
CA ILE A 161 -19.93 10.62 -4.76
C ILE A 161 -20.32 10.53 -3.29
N ARG A 162 -21.27 9.67 -2.97
CA ARG A 162 -21.72 9.44 -1.59
C ARG A 162 -20.59 8.85 -0.71
N LEU A 163 -19.79 7.95 -1.29
CA LEU A 163 -18.66 7.36 -0.58
C LEU A 163 -17.61 8.42 -0.22
N ARG A 164 -17.28 9.31 -1.17
CA ARG A 164 -16.38 10.43 -0.92
C ARG A 164 -16.90 11.33 0.20
N GLU A 165 -18.15 11.78 0.11
CA GLU A 165 -18.76 12.61 1.14
C GLU A 165 -18.77 11.94 2.53
N ALA A 166 -19.03 10.63 2.58
CA ALA A 166 -19.03 9.88 3.82
C ALA A 166 -17.63 9.75 4.41
N CYS A 167 -16.60 9.55 3.60
CA CYS A 167 -15.20 9.48 4.00
C CYS A 167 -14.67 10.86 4.44
N ASP A 168 -14.91 11.91 3.66
CA ASP A 168 -14.43 13.27 3.93
C ASP A 168 -14.96 13.80 5.27
N ARG A 169 -16.23 13.55 5.60
CA ARG A 169 -16.82 13.93 6.89
C ARG A 169 -16.13 13.27 8.12
N ARG A 170 -15.34 12.24 7.91
CA ARG A 170 -14.68 11.44 8.97
C ARG A 170 -13.17 11.42 8.86
N ASP A 171 -12.60 12.25 7.98
CA ASP A 171 -11.16 12.27 7.67
C ASP A 171 -10.62 10.87 7.32
N LEU A 172 -11.40 10.10 6.56
CA LEU A 172 -10.97 8.79 6.04
C LEU A 172 -10.41 8.94 4.63
N LEU A 173 -9.29 8.28 4.35
CA LEU A 173 -8.75 8.14 3.01
C LEU A 173 -9.77 7.46 2.07
N GLY A 174 -10.51 6.49 2.59
CA GLY A 174 -11.43 5.65 1.86
C GLY A 174 -11.73 4.35 2.57
N CYS A 175 -12.13 3.33 1.80
CA CYS A 175 -12.56 2.04 2.31
C CYS A 175 -11.75 0.91 1.69
N PHE A 176 -11.23 0.02 2.53
CA PHE A 176 -10.61 -1.23 2.16
C PHE A 176 -11.58 -2.37 2.44
N VAL A 177 -12.23 -2.85 1.38
CA VAL A 177 -13.19 -3.95 1.45
C VAL A 177 -12.46 -5.26 1.17
N TYR A 178 -12.58 -6.23 2.06
CA TYR A 178 -11.82 -7.49 1.97
C TYR A 178 -12.69 -8.70 2.26
N THR A 179 -12.34 -9.84 1.66
CA THR A 179 -13.02 -11.12 1.90
C THR A 179 -12.57 -11.76 3.22
N THR A 180 -13.40 -12.64 3.77
CA THR A 180 -12.96 -13.51 4.86
C THR A 180 -11.69 -14.26 4.42
N PRO A 181 -10.56 -14.18 5.17
CA PRO A 181 -9.36 -14.93 4.82
C PRO A 181 -9.58 -16.43 4.88
N SER A 182 -8.94 -17.17 3.98
CA SER A 182 -8.83 -18.61 4.05
C SER A 182 -7.93 -19.04 5.22
N ARG A 183 -7.89 -20.34 5.53
CA ARG A 183 -7.09 -20.85 6.66
C ARG A 183 -5.59 -20.61 6.52
N ASP A 184 -5.10 -20.53 5.29
CA ASP A 184 -3.70 -20.22 4.93
C ASP A 184 -3.43 -18.72 4.81
N GLY A 185 -4.40 -17.86 5.19
CA GLY A 185 -4.22 -16.41 5.23
C GLY A 185 -4.41 -15.70 3.88
N ARG A 186 -5.02 -16.34 2.87
CA ARG A 186 -5.29 -15.69 1.60
C ARG A 186 -6.64 -14.98 1.60
N ALA A 187 -6.64 -13.71 1.18
CA ALA A 187 -7.83 -12.89 1.02
C ALA A 187 -7.81 -12.15 -0.32
N ALA A 188 -8.96 -11.63 -0.74
CA ALA A 188 -9.04 -10.66 -1.81
C ALA A 188 -9.51 -9.34 -1.23
N ALA A 189 -9.09 -8.22 -1.85
CA ALA A 189 -9.52 -6.90 -1.42
C ALA A 189 -9.62 -5.90 -2.56
N ARG A 190 -10.42 -4.84 -2.33
CA ARG A 190 -10.52 -3.65 -3.18
C ARG A 190 -10.36 -2.42 -2.30
N MET A 191 -9.57 -1.45 -2.75
CA MET A 191 -9.38 -0.18 -2.05
C MET A 191 -10.04 0.96 -2.83
N PHE A 192 -11.08 1.53 -2.28
CA PHE A 192 -11.75 2.71 -2.79
C PHE A 192 -11.27 3.94 -2.03
N ALA A 193 -10.64 4.90 -2.71
CA ALA A 193 -10.05 6.10 -2.12
C ALA A 193 -10.53 7.40 -2.80
N PRO A 194 -11.85 7.63 -2.88
CA PRO A 194 -12.40 8.79 -3.60
C PRO A 194 -12.02 10.13 -2.97
N SER A 195 -11.69 10.18 -1.69
CA SER A 195 -11.25 11.40 -0.98
C SER A 195 -9.92 11.97 -1.50
N ILE A 196 -9.15 11.18 -2.24
CA ILE A 196 -7.90 11.61 -2.89
C ILE A 196 -7.99 11.54 -4.42
N GLY A 197 -9.21 11.41 -4.97
CA GLY A 197 -9.42 11.35 -6.41
C GLY A 197 -9.07 10.01 -7.06
N VAL A 198 -8.84 8.95 -6.27
CA VAL A 198 -8.58 7.59 -6.75
C VAL A 198 -9.84 6.75 -6.56
N PRO A 199 -10.62 6.46 -7.62
CA PRO A 199 -11.82 5.64 -7.49
C PRO A 199 -11.51 4.26 -6.91
N GLU A 200 -10.49 3.58 -7.44
CA GLU A 200 -10.01 2.31 -6.93
C GLU A 200 -8.49 2.20 -7.13
N ASP A 201 -7.78 1.70 -6.10
CA ASP A 201 -6.33 1.52 -6.13
C ASP A 201 -6.00 0.05 -6.44
N ILE A 202 -5.10 -0.17 -7.39
CA ILE A 202 -4.69 -1.51 -7.86
C ILE A 202 -3.96 -2.32 -6.79
N ALA A 203 -3.22 -1.65 -5.89
CA ALA A 203 -2.41 -2.29 -4.86
C ALA A 203 -2.14 -1.33 -3.69
N ASN A 204 -2.72 -1.58 -2.52
CA ASN A 204 -2.56 -0.70 -1.36
C ASN A 204 -1.89 -1.40 -0.17
N ALA A 205 -0.57 -1.29 -0.08
CA ALA A 205 0.23 -1.92 0.95
C ALA A 205 -0.12 -1.42 2.37
N ASN A 206 -0.39 -0.13 2.54
CA ASN A 206 -0.75 0.43 3.84
C ASN A 206 -2.11 -0.12 4.35
N SER A 207 -3.08 -0.32 3.46
CA SER A 207 -4.35 -0.94 3.82
C SER A 207 -4.17 -2.43 4.13
N THR A 208 -3.31 -3.13 3.38
CA THR A 208 -2.95 -4.51 3.67
C THR A 208 -2.23 -4.64 5.02
N ALA A 209 -1.35 -3.70 5.37
CA ALA A 209 -0.72 -3.66 6.69
C ALA A 209 -1.76 -3.44 7.81
N CYS A 210 -2.72 -2.54 7.61
CA CYS A 210 -3.84 -2.34 8.53
C CYS A 210 -4.67 -3.62 8.71
N LEU A 211 -4.97 -4.32 7.61
CA LEU A 211 -5.68 -5.59 7.65
C LEU A 211 -4.88 -6.66 8.42
N ALA A 212 -3.58 -6.78 8.15
CA ALA A 212 -2.71 -7.74 8.82
C ALA A 212 -2.67 -7.50 10.34
N ALA A 213 -2.52 -6.26 10.78
CA ALA A 213 -2.58 -5.90 12.20
C ALA A 213 -3.94 -6.25 12.82
N HIS A 214 -5.05 -5.98 12.11
CA HIS A 214 -6.40 -6.32 12.57
C HIS A 214 -6.58 -7.83 12.73
N LEU A 215 -6.07 -8.62 11.79
CA LEU A 215 -6.25 -10.08 11.78
C LEU A 215 -5.22 -10.81 12.65
N ALA A 216 -4.14 -10.18 13.06
CA ALA A 216 -3.17 -10.73 14.03
C ALA A 216 -3.87 -11.15 15.33
N GLY A 217 -4.82 -10.36 15.82
CA GLY A 217 -5.66 -10.69 16.99
C GLY A 217 -6.62 -11.87 16.77
N ARG A 218 -6.76 -12.34 15.53
CA ARG A 218 -7.55 -13.53 15.14
C ARG A 218 -6.70 -14.73 14.77
N GLY A 219 -5.38 -14.67 15.04
CA GLY A 219 -4.44 -15.77 14.86
C GLY A 219 -3.75 -15.82 13.50
N PHE A 220 -3.91 -14.81 12.65
CA PHE A 220 -3.19 -14.73 11.37
C PHE A 220 -1.85 -14.02 11.56
N SER A 221 -0.74 -14.73 11.37
CA SER A 221 0.61 -14.15 11.39
C SER A 221 1.15 -13.82 10.01
N ALA A 222 0.50 -14.30 8.95
CA ALA A 222 0.82 -14.02 7.56
C ALA A 222 -0.46 -13.90 6.74
N LEU A 223 -0.45 -13.00 5.75
CA LEU A 223 -1.54 -12.77 4.79
C LEU A 223 -0.96 -12.59 3.40
N ASP A 224 -1.65 -13.15 2.42
CA ASP A 224 -1.53 -12.81 1.01
C ASP A 224 -2.85 -12.19 0.55
N VAL A 225 -2.82 -10.94 0.10
CA VAL A 225 -4.01 -10.19 -0.30
C VAL A 225 -3.97 -9.91 -1.79
N ASP A 226 -4.90 -10.53 -2.52
CA ASP A 226 -5.07 -10.31 -3.95
C ASP A 226 -5.88 -9.03 -4.19
N MET A 227 -5.38 -8.18 -5.08
CA MET A 227 -5.99 -6.90 -5.46
C MET A 227 -5.87 -6.69 -6.98
N GLY A 228 -6.62 -5.71 -7.50
CA GLY A 228 -6.51 -5.26 -8.88
C GLY A 228 -7.23 -6.11 -9.92
N ASP A 229 -7.88 -7.21 -9.53
CA ASP A 229 -8.64 -8.08 -10.45
C ASP A 229 -9.72 -7.29 -11.21
N SER A 230 -10.47 -6.43 -10.51
CA SER A 230 -11.51 -5.54 -11.06
C SER A 230 -10.98 -4.54 -12.10
N LEU A 231 -9.68 -4.24 -12.05
CA LEU A 231 -8.99 -3.29 -12.93
C LEU A 231 -8.18 -3.98 -14.03
N GLY A 232 -8.23 -5.32 -14.09
CA GLY A 232 -7.44 -6.11 -15.05
C GLY A 232 -5.94 -6.12 -14.80
N VAL A 233 -5.49 -5.69 -13.63
CA VAL A 233 -4.07 -5.64 -13.23
C VAL A 233 -3.89 -6.39 -11.91
N PRO A 234 -3.99 -7.73 -11.92
CA PRO A 234 -3.92 -8.53 -10.71
C PRO A 234 -2.56 -8.39 -10.01
N SER A 235 -2.61 -8.21 -8.72
CA SER A 235 -1.44 -8.10 -7.85
C SER A 235 -1.67 -8.85 -6.53
N THR A 236 -0.60 -9.26 -5.86
CA THR A 236 -0.68 -9.84 -4.51
C THR A 236 0.27 -9.08 -3.59
N ILE A 237 -0.25 -8.64 -2.46
CA ILE A 237 0.52 -7.99 -1.41
C ILE A 237 0.64 -8.97 -0.25
N ALA A 238 1.87 -9.30 0.12
CA ALA A 238 2.17 -10.13 1.27
C ALA A 238 2.33 -9.26 2.53
N ALA A 239 1.80 -9.71 3.65
CA ALA A 239 2.02 -9.09 4.94
C ALA A 239 2.32 -10.14 6.01
N THR A 240 3.22 -9.83 6.93
CA THR A 240 3.52 -10.66 8.10
C THR A 240 3.42 -9.84 9.37
N THR A 241 3.02 -10.48 10.45
CA THR A 241 2.92 -9.84 11.76
C THR A 241 3.70 -10.63 12.81
N ARG A 242 4.24 -9.91 13.78
CA ARG A 242 4.84 -10.48 14.99
C ARG A 242 4.40 -9.67 16.21
N PRO A 243 4.38 -10.26 17.40
CA PRO A 243 4.12 -9.52 18.63
C PRO A 243 5.11 -8.35 18.82
N GLY A 244 4.62 -7.22 19.26
CA GLY A 244 5.41 -6.05 19.64
C GLY A 244 4.89 -5.44 20.93
N PRO A 245 5.64 -4.50 21.54
CA PRO A 245 5.31 -3.94 22.86
C PRO A 245 4.02 -3.10 22.84
N GLU A 246 3.71 -2.44 21.74
CA GLU A 246 2.55 -1.53 21.59
C GLU A 246 1.50 -2.08 20.61
N GLY A 247 1.61 -3.36 20.24
CA GLY A 247 0.75 -4.00 19.26
C GLY A 247 1.53 -4.78 18.21
N PRO A 248 0.85 -5.36 17.20
CA PRO A 248 1.52 -6.16 16.19
C PRO A 248 2.47 -5.30 15.34
N LEU A 249 3.71 -5.75 15.24
CA LEU A 249 4.68 -5.21 14.27
C LEU A 249 4.40 -5.85 12.92
N VAL A 250 4.19 -5.02 11.91
CA VAL A 250 3.83 -5.47 10.56
C VAL A 250 5.01 -5.29 9.62
N ARG A 251 5.20 -6.24 8.70
CA ARG A 251 5.98 -6.07 7.48
C ARG A 251 5.07 -6.31 6.29
N VAL A 252 5.19 -5.48 5.28
CA VAL A 252 4.37 -5.56 4.07
C VAL A 252 5.26 -5.46 2.84
N GLY A 253 4.88 -6.16 1.77
CA GLY A 253 5.65 -6.15 0.55
C GLY A 253 5.04 -7.01 -0.55
N GLY A 254 5.86 -7.46 -1.46
CA GLY A 254 5.44 -8.27 -2.59
C GLY A 254 6.62 -8.62 -3.50
N VAL A 255 6.30 -9.11 -4.68
CA VAL A 255 7.30 -9.44 -5.70
C VAL A 255 7.34 -8.34 -6.75
N ALA A 256 8.55 -7.89 -7.07
CA ALA A 256 8.82 -7.01 -8.21
C ALA A 256 9.65 -7.73 -9.26
N THR A 257 9.31 -7.53 -10.53
CA THR A 257 10.10 -7.97 -11.66
C THR A 257 10.59 -6.75 -12.44
N ILE A 258 11.89 -6.70 -12.71
CA ILE A 258 12.51 -5.63 -13.48
C ILE A 258 12.46 -6.07 -14.93
N THR A 259 11.71 -5.34 -15.76
CA THR A 259 11.43 -5.75 -17.15
C THR A 259 12.36 -5.09 -18.15
N THR A 260 12.74 -3.83 -17.93
CA THR A 260 13.58 -3.08 -18.85
C THR A 260 14.27 -1.91 -18.16
N ASP A 261 15.40 -1.48 -18.71
CA ASP A 261 16.05 -0.22 -18.39
C ASP A 261 15.89 0.70 -19.60
N ILE A 262 15.46 1.93 -19.37
CA ILE A 262 15.32 2.96 -20.39
C ILE A 262 16.13 4.19 -19.99
N SER A 263 16.74 4.86 -20.96
CA SER A 263 17.36 6.18 -20.75
C SER A 263 16.38 7.23 -21.24
N LEU A 264 16.11 8.23 -20.38
CA LEU A 264 15.39 9.42 -20.78
C LEU A 264 16.42 10.38 -21.38
N VAL A 265 16.25 10.75 -22.66
CA VAL A 265 17.12 11.66 -23.41
C VAL A 265 16.58 13.08 -23.32
#